data_53dca6f807609e807273389442a4ba27
#
_entry.id   53dca6f807609e807273389442a4ba27
#
_cell.length_a   1.000
_cell.length_b   1.000
_cell.length_c   1.000
_cell.angle_alpha   90.00
_cell.angle_beta   90.00
_cell.angle_gamma   90.00
#
_symmetry.space_group_name_H-M   'P 1'
#
loop_
_entity.id
_entity.type
_entity.pdbx_description
1 polymer ?
#
loop_
_entity_poly.entity_id
_entity_poly.type
_entity_poly.pdbx_seq_one_letter_code
_entity_poly.pdbx_strand_id
1 'polypeptide(L)'
;MSLQKGNGDVKALLQKVLNAEVSSDVAEPQSIDHGLLIFLGVAETDTEQIAQCMIHKIIHLRIFDGGGSKFDRSLLDIDGEALVISQFTLFADTSRGRRPSFRKAARPEKAEAIFRYFCDQLEAAGPQAVRRGTFGSRMIVKACNFGPFSVPLEIP
;
A
#
# COMPACT_ATOMS: atom_id res chain seq x y z
N MET A 1 24.81 17.57 -6.25
CA MET A 1 24.10 16.63 -7.13
C MET A 1 22.62 16.80 -6.90
N SER A 2 21.91 17.47 -7.78
CA SER A 2 20.47 17.57 -7.66
C SER A 2 19.91 16.22 -8.05
N LEU A 3 19.35 15.52 -7.09
CA LEU A 3 18.45 14.41 -7.37
C LEU A 3 17.29 15.00 -8.17
N GLN A 4 17.26 14.71 -9.46
CA GLN A 4 16.07 14.98 -10.24
C GLN A 4 14.93 14.27 -9.51
N LYS A 5 13.99 15.05 -9.00
CA LYS A 5 12.72 14.52 -8.53
C LYS A 5 12.08 13.87 -9.75
N GLY A 6 12.19 12.55 -9.83
CA GLY A 6 11.44 11.78 -10.80
C GLY A 6 9.96 12.07 -10.56
N ASN A 7 9.26 12.38 -11.62
CA ASN A 7 7.84 12.76 -11.57
C ASN A 7 6.92 11.53 -11.45
N GLY A 8 7.41 10.40 -11.00
CA GLY A 8 6.62 9.20 -10.85
C GLY A 8 6.74 8.70 -9.44
N ASP A 9 5.72 8.92 -8.64
CA ASP A 9 5.81 8.64 -7.22
C ASP A 9 4.66 7.72 -6.83
N VAL A 10 4.84 6.41 -7.05
CA VAL A 10 3.96 5.45 -6.39
C VAL A 10 3.91 5.79 -4.90
N LYS A 11 2.70 5.87 -4.35
CA LYS A 11 2.49 6.19 -2.95
C LYS A 11 1.87 5.01 -2.23
N ALA A 12 2.31 4.78 -1.01
CA ALA A 12 1.68 3.82 -0.14
C ALA A 12 1.45 4.44 1.23
N LEU A 13 0.33 4.09 1.85
CA LEU A 13 0.08 4.35 3.25
C LEU A 13 0.03 3.01 3.96
N LEU A 14 0.95 2.77 4.88
CA LEU A 14 1.03 1.55 5.65
C LEU A 14 0.41 1.76 7.02
N GLN A 15 -0.43 0.82 7.45
CA GLN A 15 -0.95 0.82 8.82
C GLN A 15 -0.68 -0.55 9.46
N LYS A 16 -0.11 -0.54 10.65
CA LYS A 16 0.06 -1.75 11.46
C LYS A 16 -1.29 -2.17 12.00
N VAL A 17 -1.64 -3.43 11.78
CA VAL A 17 -2.94 -3.97 12.21
C VAL A 17 -2.77 -5.29 12.93
N LEU A 18 -3.64 -5.55 13.89
CA LEU A 18 -3.83 -6.88 14.48
C LEU A 18 -4.68 -7.75 13.57
N ASN A 19 -5.59 -7.14 12.83
CA ASN A 19 -6.38 -7.74 11.76
C ASN A 19 -6.97 -6.63 10.89
N ALA A 20 -7.34 -6.98 9.67
CA ALA A 20 -8.05 -6.09 8.76
C ALA A 20 -8.90 -6.89 7.78
N GLU A 21 -9.96 -6.27 7.28
CA GLU A 21 -10.88 -6.89 6.33
C GLU A 21 -11.31 -5.86 5.29
N VAL A 22 -11.44 -6.31 4.06
CA VAL A 22 -12.09 -5.54 2.99
C VAL A 22 -13.26 -6.32 2.43
N SER A 23 -14.38 -5.64 2.23
CA SER A 23 -15.57 -6.20 1.60
C SER A 23 -16.07 -5.27 0.49
N SER A 24 -16.78 -5.85 -0.48
CA SER A 24 -17.41 -5.13 -1.56
C SER A 24 -18.66 -5.88 -2.02
N ASP A 25 -19.47 -5.25 -2.89
CA ASP A 25 -20.67 -5.89 -3.43
C ASP A 25 -20.37 -6.91 -4.53
N VAL A 26 -19.11 -6.95 -5.02
CA VAL A 26 -18.75 -7.70 -6.23
C VAL A 26 -17.80 -8.86 -5.97
N ALA A 27 -17.32 -9.03 -4.74
CA ALA A 27 -16.37 -10.09 -4.40
C ALA A 27 -16.51 -10.51 -2.95
N GLU A 28 -16.07 -11.74 -2.65
CA GLU A 28 -16.01 -12.25 -1.28
C GLU A 28 -15.09 -11.39 -0.41
N PRO A 29 -15.41 -11.21 0.87
CA PRO A 29 -14.53 -10.51 1.81
C PRO A 29 -13.14 -11.13 1.88
N GLN A 30 -12.13 -10.27 2.00
CA GLN A 30 -10.75 -10.68 2.19
C GLN A 30 -10.27 -10.15 3.54
N SER A 31 -9.55 -10.98 4.29
CA SER A 31 -9.08 -10.59 5.61
C SER A 31 -7.66 -11.08 5.87
N ILE A 32 -6.98 -10.38 6.76
CA ILE A 32 -5.66 -10.73 7.27
C ILE A 32 -5.65 -10.67 8.80
N ASP A 33 -4.71 -11.38 9.38
CA ASP A 33 -4.34 -11.26 10.79
C ASP A 33 -3.23 -10.22 10.96
N HIS A 34 -2.31 -10.41 11.89
CA HIS A 34 -1.26 -9.46 12.21
C HIS A 34 -0.37 -9.12 11.00
N GLY A 35 -0.22 -7.85 10.71
CA GLY A 35 0.60 -7.40 9.61
C GLY A 35 0.33 -5.96 9.20
N LEU A 36 0.23 -5.75 7.88
CA LEU A 36 0.08 -4.42 7.29
C LEU A 36 -1.18 -4.32 6.43
N LEU A 37 -1.94 -3.27 6.67
CA LEU A 37 -2.91 -2.74 5.71
C LEU A 37 -2.16 -1.72 4.84
N ILE A 38 -2.20 -1.93 3.52
CA ILE A 38 -1.45 -1.13 2.55
C ILE A 38 -2.42 -0.47 1.59
N PHE A 39 -2.52 0.85 1.64
CA PHE A 39 -3.21 1.63 0.61
C PHE A 39 -2.19 2.02 -0.45
N LEU A 40 -2.45 1.63 -1.69
CA LEU A 40 -1.51 1.85 -2.81
C LEU A 40 -2.09 2.80 -3.84
N GLY A 41 -1.41 3.91 -4.09
CA GLY A 41 -1.70 4.84 -5.16
C GLY A 41 -0.67 4.74 -6.28
N VAL A 42 -1.15 4.75 -7.52
CA VAL A 42 -0.31 4.64 -8.72
C VAL A 42 -0.38 5.95 -9.49
N ALA A 43 0.78 6.51 -9.85
CA ALA A 43 0.89 7.68 -10.69
C ALA A 43 0.99 7.29 -12.17
N GLU A 44 0.62 8.21 -13.07
CA GLU A 44 0.68 7.96 -14.53
C GLU A 44 2.10 7.59 -15.01
N THR A 45 3.12 8.09 -14.35
CA THR A 45 4.52 7.87 -14.70
C THR A 45 5.14 6.62 -14.04
N ASP A 46 4.39 5.90 -13.22
CA ASP A 46 4.90 4.73 -12.53
C ASP A 46 5.13 3.55 -13.47
N THR A 47 6.12 2.72 -13.10
CA THR A 47 6.52 1.52 -13.84
C THR A 47 6.50 0.31 -12.89
N GLU A 48 6.57 -0.89 -13.47
CA GLU A 48 6.75 -2.13 -12.69
C GLU A 48 8.02 -2.08 -11.84
N GLN A 49 9.07 -1.44 -12.34
CA GLN A 49 10.34 -1.29 -11.64
C GLN A 49 10.18 -0.44 -10.37
N ILE A 50 9.41 0.63 -10.45
CA ILE A 50 9.09 1.48 -9.29
C ILE A 50 8.24 0.69 -8.27
N ALA A 51 7.30 -0.11 -8.76
CA ALA A 51 6.51 -0.99 -7.90
C ALA A 51 7.39 -1.99 -7.14
N GLN A 52 8.41 -2.57 -7.81
CA GLN A 52 9.38 -3.45 -7.16
C GLN A 52 10.17 -2.73 -6.06
N CYS A 53 10.59 -1.50 -6.30
CA CYS A 53 11.27 -0.69 -5.28
C CYS A 53 10.37 -0.48 -4.06
N MET A 54 9.09 -0.20 -4.27
CA MET A 54 8.12 -0.03 -3.18
C MET A 54 7.94 -1.33 -2.40
N ILE A 55 7.78 -2.45 -3.07
CA ILE A 55 7.65 -3.77 -2.44
C ILE A 55 8.86 -4.05 -1.56
N HIS A 56 10.07 -3.89 -2.11
CA HIS A 56 11.31 -4.12 -1.36
C HIS A 56 11.37 -3.25 -0.10
N LYS A 57 10.99 -1.97 -0.22
CA LYS A 57 10.94 -1.06 0.93
C LYS A 57 9.94 -1.57 1.97
N ILE A 58 8.73 -1.94 1.58
CA ILE A 58 7.67 -2.34 2.50
C ILE A 58 8.05 -3.60 3.29
N ILE A 59 8.53 -4.64 2.62
CA ILE A 59 8.79 -5.93 3.27
C ILE A 59 9.99 -5.90 4.22
N HIS A 60 10.91 -4.95 4.02
CA HIS A 60 12.12 -4.82 4.84
C HIS A 60 12.08 -3.67 5.84
N LEU A 61 11.07 -2.82 5.77
CA LEU A 61 10.93 -1.69 6.69
C LEU A 61 10.74 -2.21 8.13
N ARG A 62 11.58 -1.76 9.04
CA ARG A 62 11.60 -2.25 10.42
C ARG A 62 10.66 -1.41 11.28
N ILE A 63 9.38 -1.74 11.23
CA ILE A 63 8.32 -0.99 11.91
C ILE A 63 7.53 -1.84 12.91
N PHE A 64 7.97 -3.05 13.17
CA PHE A 64 7.38 -3.92 14.18
C PHE A 64 8.29 -4.05 15.39
N ASP A 65 7.67 -4.22 16.55
CA ASP A 65 8.39 -4.36 17.81
C ASP A 65 9.22 -5.65 17.81
N GLY A 66 10.42 -5.58 18.33
CA GLY A 66 11.31 -6.71 18.54
C GLY A 66 11.83 -6.75 19.97
N GLY A 67 12.78 -7.62 20.22
CA GLY A 67 13.29 -7.95 21.57
C GLY A 67 13.97 -6.83 22.35
N GLY A 68 13.84 -5.56 21.99
CA GLY A 68 14.42 -4.42 22.72
C GLY A 68 14.13 -3.08 22.09
N SER A 69 13.43 -3.04 20.95
CA SER A 69 13.16 -1.81 20.21
C SER A 69 11.80 -1.88 19.52
N LYS A 70 11.14 -0.71 19.38
CA LYS A 70 9.89 -0.56 18.64
C LYS A 70 10.10 -0.62 17.12
N PHE A 71 11.32 -0.38 16.65
CA PHE A 71 11.68 -0.35 15.23
C PHE A 71 12.72 -1.42 14.95
N ASP A 72 12.35 -2.66 15.16
CA ASP A 72 13.31 -3.76 15.17
C ASP A 72 13.06 -4.80 14.07
N ARG A 73 11.81 -5.14 13.79
CA ARG A 73 11.44 -6.21 12.87
C ARG A 73 10.66 -5.73 11.68
N SER A 74 10.89 -6.37 10.53
CA SER A 74 10.15 -6.15 9.30
C SER A 74 8.91 -7.03 9.22
N LEU A 75 8.09 -6.82 8.19
CA LEU A 75 6.95 -7.68 7.87
C LEU A 75 7.39 -9.14 7.70
N LEU A 76 8.50 -9.38 7.00
CA LEU A 76 9.04 -10.72 6.81
C LEU A 76 9.54 -11.34 8.12
N ASP A 77 10.18 -10.55 8.97
CA ASP A 77 10.71 -11.04 10.25
C ASP A 77 9.62 -11.54 11.18
N ILE A 78 8.44 -10.91 11.16
CA ILE A 78 7.32 -11.32 12.01
C ILE A 78 6.42 -12.37 11.35
N ASP A 79 6.77 -12.80 10.13
CA ASP A 79 5.93 -13.70 9.32
C ASP A 79 4.49 -13.15 9.18
N GLY A 80 4.40 -11.85 8.90
CA GLY A 80 3.15 -11.11 8.86
C GLY A 80 2.43 -11.21 7.54
N GLU A 81 1.18 -10.75 7.55
CA GLU A 81 0.28 -10.74 6.41
C GLU A 81 0.09 -9.32 5.87
N ALA A 82 -0.32 -9.21 4.62
CA ALA A 82 -0.59 -7.92 3.98
C ALA A 82 -1.94 -7.91 3.29
N LEU A 83 -2.68 -6.82 3.49
CA LEU A 83 -3.92 -6.52 2.76
C LEU A 83 -3.69 -5.25 1.93
N VAL A 84 -3.80 -5.36 0.61
CA VAL A 84 -3.52 -4.26 -0.32
C VAL A 84 -4.82 -3.72 -0.91
N ILE A 85 -5.01 -2.42 -0.77
CA ILE A 85 -6.18 -1.69 -1.28
C ILE A 85 -5.70 -0.63 -2.26
N SER A 86 -6.27 -0.61 -3.45
CA SER A 86 -6.01 0.46 -4.42
C SER A 86 -6.65 1.77 -3.93
N GLN A 87 -5.86 2.85 -3.90
CA GLN A 87 -6.27 4.13 -3.32
C GLN A 87 -5.72 5.30 -4.13
N PHE A 88 -6.39 5.66 -5.24
CA PHE A 88 -5.94 6.79 -6.08
C PHE A 88 -6.01 8.13 -5.34
N THR A 89 -6.85 8.23 -4.30
CA THR A 89 -7.01 9.45 -3.53
C THR A 89 -5.76 9.85 -2.72
N LEU A 90 -4.74 8.99 -2.66
CA LEU A 90 -3.42 9.37 -2.15
C LEU A 90 -2.77 10.48 -2.98
N PHE A 91 -3.21 10.68 -4.23
CA PHE A 91 -2.76 11.75 -5.11
C PHE A 91 -3.66 12.99 -5.06
N ALA A 92 -4.51 13.11 -4.05
CA ALA A 92 -5.38 14.26 -3.90
C ALA A 92 -4.56 15.55 -3.77
N ASP A 93 -4.84 16.52 -4.64
CA ASP A 93 -4.36 17.88 -4.53
C ASP A 93 -5.49 18.75 -4.00
N THR A 94 -5.33 19.24 -2.80
CA THR A 94 -6.31 20.06 -2.08
C THR A 94 -5.89 21.53 -1.98
N SER A 95 -4.87 21.94 -2.73
CA SER A 95 -4.28 23.28 -2.66
C SER A 95 -5.20 24.38 -3.16
N ARG A 96 -6.18 24.05 -3.98
CA ARG A 96 -7.11 25.03 -4.58
C ARG A 96 -8.55 24.64 -4.35
N GLY A 97 -9.33 25.61 -3.82
CA GLY A 97 -10.76 25.43 -3.62
C GLY A 97 -11.10 24.36 -2.59
N ARG A 98 -12.31 23.80 -2.71
CA ARG A 98 -12.87 22.83 -1.76
C ARG A 98 -13.08 21.44 -2.36
N ARG A 99 -12.73 21.25 -3.62
CA ARG A 99 -12.80 19.97 -4.30
C ARG A 99 -11.38 19.46 -4.56
N PRO A 100 -11.06 18.21 -4.19
CA PRO A 100 -9.74 17.66 -4.50
C PRO A 100 -9.59 17.43 -6.01
N SER A 101 -8.35 17.57 -6.50
CA SER A 101 -7.97 17.20 -7.85
C SER A 101 -7.11 15.95 -7.81
N PHE A 102 -7.29 15.04 -8.78
CA PHE A 102 -6.58 13.76 -8.84
C PHE A 102 -5.77 13.61 -10.14
N ARG A 103 -5.32 14.71 -10.72
CA ARG A 103 -4.62 14.74 -12.02
C ARG A 103 -3.35 13.89 -12.06
N LYS A 104 -2.68 13.71 -10.92
CA LYS A 104 -1.44 12.94 -10.84
C LYS A 104 -1.68 11.43 -10.78
N ALA A 105 -2.89 11.00 -10.45
CA ALA A 105 -3.22 9.58 -10.42
C ALA A 105 -3.23 8.99 -11.83
N ALA A 106 -2.77 7.75 -11.95
CA ALA A 106 -2.80 7.02 -13.21
C ALA A 106 -4.24 6.78 -13.69
N ARG A 107 -4.40 6.65 -15.00
CA ARG A 107 -5.67 6.20 -15.59
C ARG A 107 -6.00 4.79 -15.07
N PRO A 108 -7.31 4.44 -15.01
CA PRO A 108 -7.73 3.16 -14.43
C PRO A 108 -7.03 1.93 -15.01
N GLU A 109 -6.84 1.86 -16.32
CA GLU A 109 -6.22 0.70 -16.98
C GLU A 109 -4.78 0.49 -16.51
N LYS A 110 -4.01 1.58 -16.46
CA LYS A 110 -2.62 1.55 -16.00
C LYS A 110 -2.55 1.27 -14.50
N ALA A 111 -3.37 1.95 -13.72
CA ALA A 111 -3.40 1.76 -12.28
C ALA A 111 -3.74 0.31 -11.91
N GLU A 112 -4.71 -0.30 -12.60
CA GLU A 112 -5.07 -1.70 -12.38
C GLU A 112 -3.92 -2.66 -12.72
N ALA A 113 -3.24 -2.43 -13.83
CA ALA A 113 -2.10 -3.27 -14.25
C ALA A 113 -0.97 -3.22 -13.22
N ILE A 114 -0.60 -2.04 -12.76
CA ILE A 114 0.45 -1.87 -11.74
C ILE A 114 -0.01 -2.43 -10.39
N PHE A 115 -1.26 -2.23 -10.01
CA PHE A 115 -1.82 -2.79 -8.78
C PHE A 115 -1.75 -4.32 -8.77
N ARG A 116 -2.16 -4.98 -9.85
CA ARG A 116 -2.06 -6.45 -9.99
C ARG A 116 -0.62 -6.91 -9.89
N TYR A 117 0.26 -6.27 -10.65
CA TYR A 117 1.68 -6.57 -10.62
C TYR A 117 2.24 -6.45 -9.20
N PHE A 118 1.93 -5.35 -8.52
CA PHE A 118 2.35 -5.12 -7.15
C PHE A 118 1.90 -6.25 -6.21
N CYS A 119 0.62 -6.60 -6.25
CA CYS A 119 0.07 -7.66 -5.40
C CYS A 119 0.71 -9.02 -5.68
N ASP A 120 0.88 -9.39 -6.96
CA ASP A 120 1.48 -10.66 -7.37
C ASP A 120 2.94 -10.74 -6.92
N GLN A 121 3.70 -9.67 -7.10
CA GLN A 121 5.10 -9.61 -6.70
C GLN A 121 5.29 -9.55 -5.17
N LEU A 122 4.40 -8.87 -4.48
CA LEU A 122 4.41 -8.84 -3.02
C LEU A 122 4.17 -10.25 -2.46
N GLU A 123 3.21 -10.98 -3.01
CA GLU A 123 2.93 -12.37 -2.64
C GLU A 123 4.16 -13.25 -2.83
N ALA A 124 4.85 -13.11 -3.96
CA ALA A 124 6.06 -13.85 -4.27
C ALA A 124 7.26 -13.47 -3.38
N ALA A 125 7.21 -12.30 -2.74
CA ALA A 125 8.32 -11.77 -1.95
C ALA A 125 8.38 -12.29 -0.51
N GLY A 126 7.39 -13.05 -0.05
CA GLY A 126 7.49 -13.84 1.17
C GLY A 126 6.57 -13.56 2.36
N PRO A 127 5.66 -12.57 2.36
CA PRO A 127 4.69 -12.46 3.46
C PRO A 127 3.89 -13.75 3.63
N GLN A 128 3.42 -14.01 4.84
CA GLN A 128 2.65 -15.23 5.17
C GLN A 128 1.40 -15.36 4.31
N ALA A 129 0.72 -14.25 4.05
CA ALA A 129 -0.39 -14.17 3.11
C ALA A 129 -0.47 -12.75 2.54
N VAL A 130 -0.91 -12.64 1.29
CA VAL A 130 -1.24 -11.35 0.67
C VAL A 130 -2.67 -11.43 0.16
N ARG A 131 -3.51 -10.54 0.66
CA ARG A 131 -4.89 -10.36 0.23
C ARG A 131 -5.02 -9.01 -0.44
N ARG A 132 -6.02 -8.88 -1.30
CA ARG A 132 -6.24 -7.65 -2.05
C ARG A 132 -7.71 -7.30 -2.14
N GLY A 133 -8.01 -5.98 -2.14
CA GLY A 133 -9.33 -5.50 -2.47
C GLY A 133 -9.61 -5.64 -3.97
N THR A 134 -10.85 -5.43 -4.34
CA THR A 134 -11.29 -5.47 -5.75
C THR A 134 -11.07 -4.10 -6.38
N PHE A 135 -10.19 -4.03 -7.36
CA PHE A 135 -9.86 -2.77 -8.05
C PHE A 135 -11.13 -2.16 -8.67
N GLY A 136 -11.29 -0.85 -8.46
CA GLY A 136 -12.38 -0.08 -9.06
C GLY A 136 -13.74 -0.25 -8.39
N SER A 137 -13.86 -1.11 -7.37
CA SER A 137 -15.12 -1.28 -6.65
C SER A 137 -15.21 -0.32 -5.45
N ARG A 138 -16.44 -0.09 -5.00
CA ARG A 138 -16.68 0.54 -3.70
C ARG A 138 -16.45 -0.49 -2.61
N MET A 139 -15.58 -0.17 -1.66
CA MET A 139 -15.17 -1.11 -0.63
C MET A 139 -15.42 -0.55 0.76
N ILE A 140 -15.64 -1.47 1.70
CA ILE A 140 -15.64 -1.18 3.14
C ILE A 140 -14.40 -1.82 3.72
N VAL A 141 -13.54 -1.03 4.34
CA VAL A 141 -12.31 -1.48 4.98
C VAL A 141 -12.48 -1.35 6.48
N LYS A 142 -12.29 -2.47 7.17
CA LYS A 142 -12.27 -2.52 8.64
C LYS A 142 -10.88 -2.88 9.09
N ALA A 143 -10.34 -2.14 10.05
CA ALA A 143 -8.99 -2.39 10.54
C ALA A 143 -8.93 -2.24 12.05
N CYS A 144 -8.25 -3.18 12.68
CA CYS A 144 -7.86 -3.08 14.07
C CYS A 144 -6.44 -2.53 14.12
N ASN A 145 -6.30 -1.22 14.13
CA ASN A 145 -5.01 -0.53 14.17
C ASN A 145 -4.35 -0.70 15.52
N PHE A 146 -3.07 -0.96 15.50
CA PHE A 146 -2.27 -1.15 16.70
C PHE A 146 -1.13 -0.13 16.77
N GLY A 147 -1.18 0.68 17.83
CA GLY A 147 -0.27 1.76 18.06
C GLY A 147 -0.98 3.09 18.36
N PRO A 148 -1.81 3.69 17.49
CA PRO A 148 -1.86 3.47 16.04
C PRO A 148 -0.54 3.84 15.35
N PHE A 149 -0.29 3.26 14.20
CA PHE A 149 0.95 3.47 13.47
C PHE A 149 0.66 3.51 11.96
N SER A 150 0.79 4.68 11.38
CA SER A 150 0.54 4.93 9.95
C SER A 150 1.76 5.60 9.34
N VAL A 151 2.31 5.00 8.27
CA VAL A 151 3.52 5.49 7.61
C VAL A 151 3.24 5.74 6.14
N PRO A 152 3.31 6.99 5.67
CA PRO A 152 3.28 7.27 4.25
C PRO A 152 4.65 6.99 3.61
N LEU A 153 4.64 6.34 2.45
CA LEU A 153 5.83 6.07 1.66
C LEU A 153 5.66 6.61 0.24
N GLU A 154 6.72 7.18 -0.28
CA GLU A 154 6.84 7.58 -1.68
C GLU A 154 8.15 7.06 -2.24
N ILE A 155 8.10 6.52 -3.46
CA ILE A 155 9.30 6.16 -4.22
C ILE A 155 9.44 7.17 -5.35
N PRO A 156 10.47 8.00 -5.32
CA PRO A 156 10.71 9.01 -6.35
C PRO A 156 11.18 8.41 -7.69
#